data_20c0e31c15c2877a2503c8d2e427bf95
#
_entry.id   20c0e31c15c2877a2503c8d2e427bf95
#
_cell.length_a   1.000
_cell.length_b   1.000
_cell.length_c   1.000
_cell.angle_alpha   90.00
_cell.angle_beta   90.00
_cell.angle_gamma   90.00
#
_symmetry.space_group_name_H-M   'P 1'
#
loop_
_entity.id
_entity.type
_entity.pdbx_description
1 polymer ?
#
loop_
_entity_poly.entity_id
_entity_poly.type
_entity_poly.pdbx_seq_one_letter_code
_entity_poly.pdbx_strand_id
1 'polypeptide(L)'
;MMNMNETEIRMYSAICSHDGIKAREIAKETGTDKHEINRLLYSAPFIRELCYVDADFCWHGMIRQSRPHIGLGDFCGYYATVGRFLTQPEDEWLDELKKGCSAIGRSLNDTRGLIHSFLDSREVMIGLFHDLTDMEEEDISSWEICFELRIKRARHVRIYADVLVITKTRVFSLEFKMKDVIDPDEELQAVKYAKYLDVIFGPAYEVIPALVLTRATDLYTWQQLPGSTAELPVCSGDMLFNLFDEYLGFLNG
;
A
#
# COMPACT_ATOMS: atom_id res chain seq x y z
N MET A 1 9.21 15.99 -7.65
CA MET A 1 9.65 15.00 -6.64
C MET A 1 9.51 15.66 -5.29
N MET A 2 8.52 15.25 -4.46
CA MET A 2 8.49 15.72 -3.06
C MET A 2 9.47 14.84 -2.29
N ASN A 3 10.68 15.32 -2.09
CA ASN A 3 11.63 14.65 -1.21
C ASN A 3 11.38 15.16 0.21
N MET A 4 11.10 14.27 1.14
CA MET A 4 11.20 14.57 2.57
C MET A 4 12.65 14.93 2.88
N ASN A 5 12.85 15.99 3.63
CA ASN A 5 14.16 16.27 4.21
C ASN A 5 14.39 15.39 5.46
N GLU A 6 15.63 15.34 5.93
CA GLU A 6 16.01 14.50 7.07
C GLU A 6 15.19 14.80 8.34
N THR A 7 14.86 16.06 8.58
CA THR A 7 14.05 16.47 9.73
C THR A 7 12.61 15.96 9.60
N GLU A 8 12.01 16.04 8.42
CA GLU A 8 10.66 15.52 8.16
C GLU A 8 10.60 13.99 8.33
N ILE A 9 11.63 13.27 7.89
CA ILE A 9 11.75 11.81 8.09
C ILE A 9 11.80 11.48 9.58
N ARG A 10 12.65 12.17 10.35
CA ARG A 10 12.75 11.97 11.80
C ARG A 10 11.44 12.30 12.53
N MET A 11 10.77 13.38 12.14
CA MET A 11 9.46 13.75 12.70
C MET A 11 8.41 12.68 12.42
N TYR A 12 8.33 12.20 11.19
CA TYR A 12 7.41 11.13 10.81
C TYR A 12 7.69 9.85 11.59
N SER A 13 8.95 9.46 11.71
CA SER A 13 9.38 8.32 12.51
C SER A 13 8.95 8.46 13.98
N ALA A 14 9.15 9.61 14.60
CA ALA A 14 8.73 9.88 15.97
C ALA A 14 7.20 9.79 16.14
N ILE A 15 6.43 10.35 15.20
CA ILE A 15 4.97 10.29 15.22
C ILE A 15 4.47 8.84 15.10
N CYS A 16 5.08 8.05 14.22
CA CYS A 16 4.69 6.66 14.01
C CYS A 16 5.10 5.73 15.15
N SER A 17 6.21 6.05 15.84
CA SER A 17 6.70 5.27 16.98
C SER A 17 5.90 5.51 18.27
N HIS A 18 5.27 6.67 18.40
CA HIS A 18 4.55 7.09 19.59
C HIS A 18 3.17 7.62 19.22
N ASP A 19 2.19 6.75 19.18
CA ASP A 19 0.82 7.11 18.85
C ASP A 19 0.28 8.17 19.84
N GLY A 20 -0.18 9.28 19.31
CA GLY A 20 -0.66 10.41 20.12
C GLY A 20 0.46 11.32 20.67
N ILE A 21 1.59 11.41 19.99
CA ILE A 21 2.73 12.24 20.42
C ILE A 21 2.45 13.74 20.25
N LYS A 22 2.90 14.57 21.21
CA LYS A 22 2.77 16.03 21.12
C LYS A 22 3.99 16.69 20.48
N ALA A 23 3.78 17.84 19.83
CA ALA A 23 4.85 18.58 19.14
C ALA A 23 6.11 18.82 20.01
N ARG A 24 5.94 19.02 21.32
CA ARG A 24 7.09 19.19 22.26
C ARG A 24 7.91 17.91 22.43
N GLU A 25 7.27 16.76 22.33
CA GLU A 25 7.90 15.44 22.47
C GLU A 25 8.61 15.08 21.17
N ILE A 26 7.97 15.38 20.01
CA ILE A 26 8.62 15.28 18.70
C ILE A 26 9.90 16.14 18.67
N ALA A 27 9.84 17.39 19.16
CA ALA A 27 10.99 18.28 19.23
C ALA A 27 12.14 17.70 20.07
N LYS A 28 11.80 17.11 21.21
CA LYS A 28 12.77 16.47 22.10
C LYS A 28 13.43 15.25 21.45
N GLU A 29 12.63 14.41 20.79
CA GLU A 29 13.08 13.17 20.18
C GLU A 29 13.94 13.40 18.93
N THR A 30 13.54 14.38 18.11
CA THR A 30 14.28 14.73 16.89
C THR A 30 15.48 15.64 17.15
N GLY A 31 15.60 16.22 18.34
CA GLY A 31 16.62 17.24 18.66
C GLY A 31 16.41 18.56 17.90
N THR A 32 15.21 18.80 17.39
CA THR A 32 14.88 19.97 16.58
C THR A 32 14.13 21.01 17.41
N ASP A 33 14.31 22.30 17.09
CA ASP A 33 13.60 23.39 17.77
C ASP A 33 12.08 23.23 17.68
N LYS A 34 11.37 23.52 18.78
CA LYS A 34 9.91 23.35 18.87
C LYS A 34 9.14 24.22 17.87
N HIS A 35 9.64 25.44 17.57
CA HIS A 35 8.96 26.34 16.61
C HIS A 35 9.11 25.78 15.19
N GLU A 36 10.28 25.22 14.88
CA GLU A 36 10.53 24.55 13.61
C GLU A 36 9.65 23.31 13.46
N ILE A 37 9.55 22.46 14.50
CA ILE A 37 8.63 21.31 14.51
C ILE A 37 7.19 21.74 14.27
N ASN A 38 6.70 22.76 15.00
CA ASN A 38 5.33 23.25 14.79
C ASN A 38 5.15 23.76 13.37
N ARG A 39 6.12 24.50 12.83
CA ARG A 39 6.05 24.97 11.43
C ARG A 39 5.90 23.79 10.47
N LEU A 40 6.75 22.76 10.59
CA LEU A 40 6.75 21.59 9.71
C LEU A 40 5.48 20.75 9.84
N LEU A 41 4.97 20.52 11.06
CA LEU A 41 3.74 19.78 11.31
C LEU A 41 2.54 20.32 10.52
N TYR A 42 2.45 21.64 10.36
CA TYR A 42 1.35 22.29 9.66
C TYR A 42 1.65 22.71 8.22
N SER A 43 2.92 22.77 7.81
CA SER A 43 3.31 23.21 6.47
C SER A 43 3.91 22.13 5.59
N ALA A 44 4.57 21.11 6.17
CA ALA A 44 5.20 20.05 5.39
C ALA A 44 4.15 19.16 4.69
N PRO A 45 4.15 19.08 3.35
CA PRO A 45 3.13 18.36 2.61
C PRO A 45 3.03 16.88 3.01
N PHE A 46 4.17 16.20 3.18
CA PHE A 46 4.23 14.79 3.58
C PHE A 46 3.65 14.54 4.97
N ILE A 47 4.03 15.36 5.95
CA ILE A 47 3.49 15.22 7.31
C ILE A 47 1.97 15.41 7.30
N ARG A 48 1.46 16.39 6.56
CA ARG A 48 0.01 16.62 6.43
C ARG A 48 -0.72 15.51 5.68
N GLU A 49 -0.02 14.76 4.86
CA GLU A 49 -0.58 13.65 4.08
C GLU A 49 -0.58 12.34 4.84
N LEU A 50 0.44 12.08 5.65
CA LEU A 50 0.67 10.81 6.34
C LEU A 50 0.35 10.84 7.83
N CYS A 51 0.08 12.02 8.40
CA CYS A 51 -0.25 12.19 9.80
C CYS A 51 -1.55 12.99 9.97
N TYR A 52 -2.19 12.82 11.11
CA TYR A 52 -3.32 13.67 11.52
C TYR A 52 -3.13 14.12 12.97
N VAL A 53 -3.78 15.21 13.33
CA VAL A 53 -3.84 15.74 14.70
C VAL A 53 -5.26 15.56 15.23
N ASP A 54 -5.38 15.10 16.47
CA ASP A 54 -6.65 14.97 17.18
C ASP A 54 -7.10 16.26 17.88
N ALA A 55 -8.22 16.22 18.61
CA ALA A 55 -8.75 17.36 19.35
C ALA A 55 -7.87 17.82 20.51
N ASP A 56 -7.02 16.94 21.05
CA ASP A 56 -6.08 17.20 22.13
C ASP A 56 -4.69 17.65 21.66
N PHE A 57 -4.57 17.96 20.36
CA PHE A 57 -3.33 18.34 19.67
C PHE A 57 -2.25 17.26 19.75
N CYS A 58 -2.66 15.98 19.80
CA CYS A 58 -1.76 14.85 19.65
C CYS A 58 -1.66 14.43 18.19
N TRP A 59 -0.45 14.13 17.74
CA TRP A 59 -0.16 13.73 16.36
C TRP A 59 -0.11 12.21 16.26
N HIS A 60 -0.73 11.70 15.22
CA HIS A 60 -0.84 10.28 14.91
C HIS A 60 -0.35 10.03 13.50
N GLY A 61 0.48 8.99 13.34
CA GLY A 61 0.80 8.45 12.01
C GLY A 61 -0.38 7.64 11.49
N MET A 62 -0.57 7.65 10.18
CA MET A 62 -1.55 6.73 9.57
C MET A 62 -1.10 5.28 9.70
N ILE A 63 0.22 5.04 9.74
CA ILE A 63 0.82 3.71 9.88
C ILE A 63 2.05 3.81 10.79
N ARG A 64 2.23 2.84 11.69
CA ARG A 64 3.35 2.79 12.64
C ARG A 64 4.61 2.23 11.98
N GLN A 65 5.71 2.99 11.97
CA GLN A 65 6.98 2.58 11.35
C GLN A 65 7.79 1.52 12.13
N SER A 66 7.64 1.41 13.44
CA SER A 66 8.44 0.46 14.25
C SER A 66 8.25 -1.01 13.85
N ARG A 67 7.14 -1.30 13.20
CA ARG A 67 6.80 -2.55 12.50
C ARG A 67 5.78 -2.18 11.45
N PRO A 68 6.17 -1.82 10.23
CA PRO A 68 5.27 -1.19 9.25
C PRO A 68 4.04 -2.03 8.91
N HIS A 69 4.15 -3.34 8.97
CA HIS A 69 3.04 -4.28 8.78
C HIS A 69 2.20 -4.55 10.04
N ILE A 70 2.66 -4.16 11.23
CA ILE A 70 1.89 -4.29 12.47
C ILE A 70 0.95 -3.09 12.61
N GLY A 71 -0.34 -3.36 12.67
CA GLY A 71 -1.40 -2.36 12.72
C GLY A 71 -1.90 -1.91 11.35
N LEU A 72 -1.40 -2.48 10.24
CA LEU A 72 -1.98 -2.26 8.91
C LEU A 72 -3.47 -2.58 8.89
N GLY A 73 -3.91 -3.61 9.64
CA GLY A 73 -5.32 -3.98 9.77
C GLY A 73 -6.24 -2.85 10.18
N ASP A 74 -5.76 -1.87 10.96
CA ASP A 74 -6.52 -0.69 11.37
C ASP A 74 -6.70 0.34 10.24
N PHE A 75 -5.95 0.21 9.16
CA PHE A 75 -5.88 1.16 8.05
C PHE A 75 -6.30 0.59 6.71
N CYS A 76 -6.67 -0.68 6.63
CA CYS A 76 -7.09 -1.32 5.40
C CYS A 76 -8.47 -1.97 5.49
N GLY A 77 -9.03 -2.29 4.33
CA GLY A 77 -10.30 -3.00 4.25
C GLY A 77 -10.18 -4.45 4.70
N TYR A 78 -9.07 -5.10 4.32
CA TYR A 78 -8.78 -6.47 4.72
C TYR A 78 -7.28 -6.65 4.93
N TYR A 79 -6.90 -7.46 5.93
CA TYR A 79 -5.51 -7.79 6.22
C TYR A 79 -5.41 -9.21 6.81
N ALA A 80 -4.54 -10.02 6.22
CA ALA A 80 -4.29 -11.39 6.68
C ALA A 80 -2.92 -11.90 6.22
N THR A 81 -2.50 -13.05 6.75
CA THR A 81 -1.46 -13.85 6.08
C THR A 81 -2.02 -14.48 4.80
N VAL A 82 -1.14 -14.76 3.83
CA VAL A 82 -1.52 -15.45 2.58
C VAL A 82 -2.15 -16.81 2.89
N GLY A 83 -1.61 -17.56 3.85
CA GLY A 83 -2.19 -18.85 4.26
C GLY A 83 -3.64 -18.74 4.75
N ARG A 84 -3.97 -17.69 5.54
CA ARG A 84 -5.35 -17.42 5.95
C ARG A 84 -6.23 -16.99 4.76
N PHE A 85 -5.72 -16.11 3.91
CA PHE A 85 -6.44 -15.60 2.74
C PHE A 85 -6.86 -16.73 1.78
N LEU A 86 -5.96 -17.68 1.51
CA LEU A 86 -6.22 -18.84 0.64
C LEU A 86 -7.28 -19.80 1.20
N THR A 87 -7.35 -19.92 2.54
CA THR A 87 -8.29 -20.86 3.19
C THR A 87 -9.63 -20.22 3.55
N GLN A 88 -9.76 -18.91 3.47
CA GLN A 88 -10.97 -18.19 3.85
C GLN A 88 -12.04 -18.25 2.75
N PRO A 89 -13.30 -18.66 3.05
CA PRO A 89 -14.41 -18.60 2.11
C PRO A 89 -14.63 -17.19 1.56
N GLU A 90 -15.06 -17.10 0.30
CA GLU A 90 -15.23 -15.83 -0.41
C GLU A 90 -16.22 -14.88 0.27
N ASP A 91 -17.36 -15.41 0.73
CA ASP A 91 -18.40 -14.65 1.41
C ASP A 91 -17.90 -14.08 2.75
N GLU A 92 -17.16 -14.87 3.54
CA GLU A 92 -16.56 -14.41 4.80
C GLU A 92 -15.50 -13.33 4.55
N TRP A 93 -14.62 -13.54 3.55
CA TRP A 93 -13.63 -12.57 3.14
C TRP A 93 -14.27 -11.25 2.70
N LEU A 94 -15.30 -11.31 1.85
CA LEU A 94 -15.99 -10.12 1.33
C LEU A 94 -16.69 -9.35 2.46
N ASP A 95 -17.28 -10.04 3.42
CA ASP A 95 -17.92 -9.43 4.57
C ASP A 95 -16.89 -8.75 5.50
N GLU A 96 -15.73 -9.37 5.71
CA GLU A 96 -14.62 -8.77 6.47
C GLU A 96 -14.08 -7.53 5.77
N LEU A 97 -13.83 -7.61 4.45
CA LEU A 97 -13.40 -6.48 3.62
C LEU A 97 -14.39 -5.30 3.69
N LYS A 98 -15.68 -5.55 3.56
CA LYS A 98 -16.72 -4.50 3.66
C LYS A 98 -16.74 -3.83 5.02
N LYS A 99 -16.63 -4.60 6.10
CA LYS A 99 -16.55 -4.08 7.47
C LYS A 99 -15.32 -3.19 7.66
N GLY A 100 -14.15 -3.67 7.21
CA GLY A 100 -12.92 -2.88 7.27
C GLY A 100 -12.98 -1.62 6.40
N CYS A 101 -13.48 -1.71 5.17
CA CYS A 101 -13.70 -0.53 4.32
C CYS A 101 -14.56 0.52 5.00
N SER A 102 -15.66 0.12 5.65
CA SER A 102 -16.49 1.04 6.44
C SER A 102 -15.71 1.67 7.59
N ALA A 103 -14.91 0.88 8.32
CA ALA A 103 -14.11 1.37 9.46
C ALA A 103 -13.07 2.41 9.05
N ILE A 104 -12.40 2.20 7.92
CA ILE A 104 -11.42 3.17 7.38
C ILE A 104 -12.06 4.32 6.61
N GLY A 105 -13.39 4.33 6.49
CA GLY A 105 -14.16 5.37 5.80
C GLY A 105 -14.06 5.32 4.27
N ARG A 106 -13.79 4.15 3.70
CA ARG A 106 -13.96 3.87 2.28
C ARG A 106 -15.45 3.80 1.97
N SER A 107 -15.94 4.69 1.12
CA SER A 107 -17.35 4.65 0.69
C SER A 107 -17.60 3.47 -0.23
N LEU A 108 -18.63 2.71 0.06
CA LEU A 108 -19.10 1.60 -0.78
C LEU A 108 -20.37 1.98 -1.55
N ASN A 109 -20.61 3.29 -1.79
CA ASN A 109 -21.86 3.80 -2.39
C ASN A 109 -22.08 3.35 -3.85
N ASP A 110 -21.00 3.02 -4.59
CA ASP A 110 -21.09 2.35 -5.89
C ASP A 110 -20.88 0.83 -5.71
N THR A 111 -21.86 0.22 -5.08
CA THR A 111 -21.73 -1.12 -4.51
C THR A 111 -21.48 -2.22 -5.54
N ARG A 112 -22.03 -2.15 -6.75
CA ARG A 112 -21.89 -3.26 -7.71
C ARG A 112 -20.53 -3.28 -8.39
N GLY A 113 -20.10 -2.16 -8.99
CA GLY A 113 -18.81 -2.08 -9.67
C GLY A 113 -17.63 -2.34 -8.72
N LEU A 114 -17.66 -1.76 -7.51
CA LEU A 114 -16.62 -1.93 -6.52
C LEU A 114 -16.54 -3.38 -5.98
N ILE A 115 -17.69 -4.03 -5.74
CA ILE A 115 -17.69 -5.44 -5.31
C ILE A 115 -17.15 -6.34 -6.42
N HIS A 116 -17.51 -6.11 -7.68
CA HIS A 116 -16.93 -6.87 -8.79
C HIS A 116 -15.40 -6.67 -8.89
N SER A 117 -14.92 -5.44 -8.71
CA SER A 117 -13.47 -5.17 -8.67
C SER A 117 -12.78 -5.94 -7.54
N PHE A 118 -13.38 -6.01 -6.36
CA PHE A 118 -12.83 -6.78 -5.24
C PHE A 118 -12.77 -8.28 -5.54
N LEU A 119 -13.83 -8.83 -6.12
CA LEU A 119 -13.88 -10.26 -6.48
C LEU A 119 -12.89 -10.59 -7.60
N ASP A 120 -12.79 -9.74 -8.64
CA ASP A 120 -11.80 -9.89 -9.70
C ASP A 120 -10.37 -9.88 -9.13
N SER A 121 -10.05 -8.91 -8.26
CA SER A 121 -8.74 -8.82 -7.63
C SER A 121 -8.45 -10.03 -6.74
N ARG A 122 -9.46 -10.52 -6.00
CA ARG A 122 -9.32 -11.73 -5.18
C ARG A 122 -9.02 -12.96 -6.03
N GLU A 123 -9.74 -13.15 -7.12
CA GLU A 123 -9.54 -14.29 -8.04
C GLU A 123 -8.11 -14.29 -8.61
N VAL A 124 -7.63 -13.14 -9.10
CA VAL A 124 -6.26 -12.99 -9.58
C VAL A 124 -5.24 -13.33 -8.48
N MET A 125 -5.43 -12.82 -7.26
CA MET A 125 -4.50 -13.08 -6.16
C MET A 125 -4.51 -14.54 -5.70
N ILE A 126 -5.65 -15.23 -5.74
CA ILE A 126 -5.73 -16.67 -5.46
C ILE A 126 -4.96 -17.45 -6.53
N GLY A 127 -5.17 -17.15 -7.82
CA GLY A 127 -4.42 -17.76 -8.92
C GLY A 127 -2.91 -17.61 -8.73
N LEU A 128 -2.45 -16.37 -8.52
CA LEU A 128 -1.04 -16.08 -8.26
C LEU A 128 -0.45 -16.92 -7.12
N PHE A 129 -1.14 -16.97 -5.96
CA PHE A 129 -0.61 -17.69 -4.81
C PHE A 129 -0.64 -19.21 -5.00
N HIS A 130 -1.54 -19.76 -5.80
CA HIS A 130 -1.47 -21.16 -6.20
C HIS A 130 -0.25 -21.41 -7.07
N ASP A 131 -0.01 -20.59 -8.09
CA ASP A 131 1.15 -20.71 -8.97
C ASP A 131 2.47 -20.62 -8.17
N LEU A 132 2.56 -19.67 -7.23
CA LEU A 132 3.73 -19.53 -6.36
C LEU A 132 3.91 -20.68 -5.37
N THR A 133 2.82 -21.29 -4.88
CA THR A 133 2.87 -22.44 -3.97
C THR A 133 3.38 -23.68 -4.70
N ASP A 134 3.01 -23.84 -5.97
CA ASP A 134 3.42 -24.99 -6.80
C ASP A 134 4.92 -24.98 -7.12
N MET A 135 5.61 -23.84 -6.95
CA MET A 135 7.06 -23.72 -7.15
C MET A 135 7.92 -24.29 -6.00
N GLU A 136 7.32 -24.61 -4.84
CA GLU A 136 7.93 -25.28 -3.66
C GLU A 136 9.19 -24.61 -3.06
N GLU A 137 9.64 -23.46 -3.54
CA GLU A 137 10.92 -22.86 -3.13
C GLU A 137 10.83 -22.00 -1.86
N GLU A 138 9.68 -21.40 -1.55
CA GLU A 138 9.48 -20.59 -0.36
C GLU A 138 8.09 -20.80 0.25
N ASP A 139 8.02 -20.86 1.59
CA ASP A 139 6.75 -20.85 2.31
C ASP A 139 6.11 -19.46 2.25
N ILE A 140 5.27 -19.24 1.24
CA ILE A 140 4.54 -18.00 1.03
C ILE A 140 3.36 -17.84 2.02
N SER A 141 3.00 -18.86 2.78
CA SER A 141 1.87 -18.83 3.70
C SER A 141 2.02 -17.77 4.80
N SER A 142 3.27 -17.45 5.12
CA SER A 142 3.65 -16.41 6.10
C SER A 142 3.69 -14.99 5.53
N TRP A 143 3.63 -14.83 4.22
CA TRP A 143 3.50 -13.49 3.61
C TRP A 143 2.17 -12.86 4.01
N GLU A 144 2.09 -11.55 3.89
CA GLU A 144 0.90 -10.79 4.27
C GLU A 144 0.25 -10.18 3.04
N ILE A 145 -1.08 -10.15 3.04
CA ILE A 145 -1.88 -9.51 2.00
C ILE A 145 -2.81 -8.47 2.62
N CYS A 146 -2.91 -7.32 1.96
CA CYS A 146 -3.74 -6.21 2.38
C CYS A 146 -4.57 -5.71 1.19
N PHE A 147 -5.88 -5.51 1.38
CA PHE A 147 -6.77 -4.87 0.41
C PHE A 147 -7.23 -3.50 0.92
N GLU A 148 -7.29 -2.52 0.01
CA GLU A 148 -7.79 -1.18 0.29
C GLU A 148 -7.05 -0.48 1.45
N LEU A 149 -5.71 -0.44 1.39
CA LEU A 149 -4.93 0.29 2.38
C LEU A 149 -5.13 1.80 2.21
N ARG A 150 -5.62 2.45 3.25
CA ARG A 150 -5.74 3.91 3.29
C ARG A 150 -4.38 4.57 3.50
N ILE A 151 -3.75 5.00 2.40
CA ILE A 151 -2.43 5.65 2.41
C ILE A 151 -2.48 7.17 2.60
N LYS A 152 -3.66 7.79 2.42
CA LYS A 152 -3.85 9.23 2.62
C LYS A 152 -5.23 9.55 3.18
N ARG A 153 -5.26 10.42 4.19
CA ARG A 153 -6.49 11.04 4.69
C ARG A 153 -6.30 12.55 4.79
N ALA A 154 -6.93 13.29 3.91
CA ALA A 154 -7.07 14.74 4.00
C ALA A 154 -8.56 15.11 4.03
N ARG A 155 -8.88 16.36 4.39
CA ARG A 155 -10.27 16.81 4.63
C ARG A 155 -11.26 16.43 3.51
N HIS A 156 -10.79 16.36 2.25
CA HIS A 156 -11.62 16.04 1.08
C HIS A 156 -11.03 14.97 0.16
N VAL A 157 -9.88 14.38 0.53
CA VAL A 157 -9.19 13.41 -0.31
C VAL A 157 -8.82 12.21 0.56
N ARG A 158 -9.26 11.03 0.14
CA ARG A 158 -8.84 9.74 0.69
C ARG A 158 -8.26 8.93 -0.46
N ILE A 159 -7.09 8.37 -0.25
CA ILE A 159 -6.40 7.55 -1.23
C ILE A 159 -6.24 6.17 -0.61
N TYR A 160 -6.54 5.16 -1.39
CA TYR A 160 -6.41 3.76 -1.01
C TYR A 160 -5.55 3.06 -2.06
N ALA A 161 -4.62 2.22 -1.62
CA ALA A 161 -3.91 1.28 -2.48
C ALA A 161 -4.76 0.00 -2.57
N ASP A 162 -4.97 -0.51 -3.77
CA ASP A 162 -5.94 -1.59 -3.99
C ASP A 162 -5.49 -2.89 -3.31
N VAL A 163 -4.31 -3.43 -3.66
CA VAL A 163 -3.76 -4.64 -3.05
C VAL A 163 -2.28 -4.47 -2.76
N LEU A 164 -1.86 -4.89 -1.56
CA LEU A 164 -0.45 -5.03 -1.22
C LEU A 164 -0.14 -6.49 -0.88
N VAL A 165 0.98 -6.99 -1.39
CA VAL A 165 1.59 -8.24 -0.93
C VAL A 165 2.91 -7.90 -0.25
N ILE A 166 3.05 -8.30 1.01
CA ILE A 166 4.20 -7.99 1.84
C ILE A 166 4.98 -9.27 2.09
N THR A 167 6.18 -9.33 1.56
CA THR A 167 7.14 -10.41 1.75
C THR A 167 8.12 -10.05 2.87
N LYS A 168 9.22 -10.76 3.01
CA LYS A 168 10.26 -10.45 4.02
C LYS A 168 10.95 -9.10 3.78
N THR A 169 11.13 -8.70 2.51
CA THR A 169 11.94 -7.53 2.14
C THR A 169 11.27 -6.64 1.08
N ARG A 170 10.12 -7.05 0.54
CA ARG A 170 9.44 -6.35 -0.56
C ARG A 170 7.97 -6.15 -0.29
N VAL A 171 7.45 -5.07 -0.84
CA VAL A 171 6.01 -4.76 -0.86
C VAL A 171 5.60 -4.57 -2.31
N PHE A 172 4.86 -5.51 -2.85
CA PHE A 172 4.23 -5.37 -4.17
C PHE A 172 2.96 -4.53 -4.00
N SER A 173 2.93 -3.38 -4.66
CA SER A 173 1.79 -2.46 -4.67
C SER A 173 1.05 -2.59 -5.99
N LEU A 174 -0.02 -3.38 -5.97
CA LEU A 174 -0.77 -3.76 -7.15
C LEU A 174 -2.02 -2.87 -7.28
N GLU A 175 -2.06 -2.06 -8.33
CA GLU A 175 -3.23 -1.25 -8.71
C GLU A 175 -4.06 -2.01 -9.73
N PHE A 176 -5.29 -2.36 -9.40
CA PHE A 176 -6.17 -3.18 -10.23
C PHE A 176 -7.13 -2.34 -11.07
N LYS A 177 -7.27 -2.68 -12.35
CA LYS A 177 -8.22 -2.03 -13.28
C LYS A 177 -9.02 -3.07 -14.07
N MET A 178 -10.34 -2.93 -14.04
CA MET A 178 -11.28 -3.80 -14.78
C MET A 178 -11.35 -3.41 -16.25
N LYS A 179 -10.23 -3.45 -16.94
CA LYS A 179 -10.09 -3.12 -18.37
C LYS A 179 -8.95 -3.88 -19.01
N ASP A 180 -8.77 -3.72 -20.31
CA ASP A 180 -7.76 -4.35 -21.16
C ASP A 180 -6.79 -3.35 -21.82
N VAL A 181 -6.97 -2.05 -21.55
CA VAL A 181 -6.20 -0.97 -22.16
C VAL A 181 -5.45 -0.19 -21.08
N ILE A 182 -4.18 0.10 -21.37
CA ILE A 182 -3.31 0.90 -20.50
C ILE A 182 -3.75 2.38 -20.56
N ASP A 183 -3.81 3.03 -19.40
CA ASP A 183 -4.15 4.44 -19.26
C ASP A 183 -3.03 5.18 -18.52
N PRO A 184 -2.40 6.20 -19.14
CA PRO A 184 -1.28 6.93 -18.52
C PRO A 184 -1.58 7.56 -17.15
N ASP A 185 -2.84 7.94 -16.89
CA ASP A 185 -3.22 8.53 -15.61
C ASP A 185 -3.22 7.46 -14.50
N GLU A 186 -3.53 6.21 -14.84
CA GLU A 186 -3.49 5.09 -13.88
C GLU A 186 -2.07 4.61 -13.62
N GLU A 187 -1.19 4.65 -14.63
CA GLU A 187 0.24 4.42 -14.45
C GLU A 187 0.83 5.43 -13.45
N LEU A 188 0.52 6.72 -13.64
CA LEU A 188 0.96 7.77 -12.72
C LEU A 188 0.37 7.59 -11.31
N GLN A 189 -0.84 7.06 -11.20
CA GLN A 189 -1.48 6.74 -9.92
C GLN A 189 -0.70 5.64 -9.20
N ALA A 190 -0.39 4.52 -9.84
CA ALA A 190 0.34 3.40 -9.26
C ALA A 190 1.71 3.84 -8.71
N VAL A 191 2.48 4.59 -9.52
CA VAL A 191 3.78 5.13 -9.10
C VAL A 191 3.66 6.14 -7.96
N LYS A 192 2.63 6.95 -7.96
CA LYS A 192 2.38 7.91 -6.87
C LYS A 192 2.10 7.18 -5.55
N TYR A 193 1.34 6.09 -5.60
CA TYR A 193 1.03 5.31 -4.41
C TYR A 193 2.27 4.61 -3.86
N ALA A 194 3.10 4.05 -4.73
CA ALA A 194 4.38 3.46 -4.33
C ALA A 194 5.27 4.45 -3.56
N LYS A 195 5.34 5.72 -3.98
CA LYS A 195 6.10 6.75 -3.26
C LYS A 195 5.60 7.03 -1.85
N TYR A 196 4.29 6.93 -1.60
CA TYR A 196 3.75 7.02 -0.24
C TYR A 196 4.11 5.77 0.57
N LEU A 197 4.04 4.60 -0.07
CA LEU A 197 4.37 3.33 0.57
C LEU A 197 5.86 3.23 0.91
N ASP A 198 6.77 3.72 0.05
CA ASP A 198 8.21 3.85 0.35
C ASP A 198 8.46 4.59 1.67
N VAL A 199 7.68 5.65 1.92
CA VAL A 199 7.80 6.41 3.18
C VAL A 199 7.24 5.62 4.35
N ILE A 200 6.14 4.89 4.14
CA ILE A 200 5.45 4.11 5.17
C ILE A 200 6.29 2.91 5.59
N PHE A 201 6.78 2.12 4.64
CA PHE A 201 7.54 0.91 4.89
C PHE A 201 9.02 1.18 5.18
N GLY A 202 9.53 2.34 4.75
CA GLY A 202 10.91 2.78 5.00
C GLY A 202 11.95 1.92 4.28
N PRO A 203 13.23 2.10 4.63
CA PRO A 203 14.34 1.49 3.89
C PRO A 203 14.49 -0.03 4.10
N ALA A 204 13.68 -0.62 4.99
CA ALA A 204 13.70 -2.08 5.22
C ALA A 204 12.97 -2.85 4.12
N TYR A 205 12.15 -2.18 3.32
CA TYR A 205 11.37 -2.78 2.25
C TYR A 205 11.60 -2.06 0.93
N GLU A 206 11.70 -2.84 -0.13
CA GLU A 206 11.62 -2.36 -1.51
C GLU A 206 10.15 -2.35 -1.94
N VAL A 207 9.62 -1.19 -2.33
CA VAL A 207 8.23 -1.08 -2.83
C VAL A 207 8.22 -1.19 -4.35
N ILE A 208 7.50 -2.19 -4.85
CA ILE A 208 7.39 -2.52 -6.27
C ILE A 208 5.96 -2.17 -6.73
N PRO A 209 5.75 -1.07 -7.46
CA PRO A 209 4.46 -0.77 -8.06
C PRO A 209 4.20 -1.65 -9.29
N ALA A 210 2.94 -2.00 -9.52
CA ALA A 210 2.50 -2.58 -10.78
C ALA A 210 1.04 -2.19 -11.08
N LEU A 211 0.70 -2.13 -12.37
CA LEU A 211 -0.67 -1.99 -12.86
C LEU A 211 -1.16 -3.35 -13.36
N VAL A 212 -2.30 -3.82 -12.83
CA VAL A 212 -2.89 -5.11 -13.19
C VAL A 212 -4.21 -4.90 -13.91
N LEU A 213 -4.28 -5.32 -15.17
CA LEU A 213 -5.46 -5.21 -16.04
C LEU A 213 -6.24 -6.53 -16.03
N THR A 214 -7.37 -6.60 -15.32
CA THR A 214 -8.12 -7.86 -15.12
C THR A 214 -8.93 -8.32 -16.33
N ARG A 215 -9.03 -7.51 -17.39
CA ARG A 215 -9.69 -7.88 -18.65
C ARG A 215 -8.71 -8.12 -19.80
N ALA A 216 -7.42 -7.86 -19.60
CA ALA A 216 -6.37 -8.25 -20.51
C ALA A 216 -5.99 -9.72 -20.28
N THR A 217 -5.36 -10.33 -21.29
CA THR A 217 -4.77 -11.69 -21.25
C THR A 217 -3.40 -11.68 -21.90
N ASP A 218 -2.51 -12.56 -21.46
CA ASP A 218 -1.15 -12.70 -22.00
C ASP A 218 -0.34 -11.39 -22.07
N LEU A 219 -0.64 -10.43 -21.18
CA LEU A 219 0.03 -9.13 -21.13
C LEU A 219 1.06 -9.10 -20.01
N TYR A 220 2.32 -8.90 -20.35
CA TYR A 220 3.40 -8.51 -19.45
C TYR A 220 4.33 -7.55 -20.18
N THR A 221 4.40 -6.29 -19.73
CA THR A 221 5.18 -5.24 -20.39
C THR A 221 5.64 -4.19 -19.39
N TRP A 222 6.68 -3.45 -19.78
CA TRP A 222 7.17 -2.30 -19.04
C TRP A 222 6.79 -1.01 -19.76
N GLN A 223 6.15 -0.11 -19.03
CA GLN A 223 5.74 1.20 -19.56
C GLN A 223 6.66 2.29 -19.04
N GLN A 224 7.27 3.05 -19.96
CA GLN A 224 8.05 4.21 -19.59
C GLN A 224 7.13 5.38 -19.20
N LEU A 225 7.32 5.90 -18.00
CA LEU A 225 6.50 7.00 -17.50
C LEU A 225 6.83 8.32 -18.24
N PRO A 226 5.81 9.14 -18.56
CA PRO A 226 6.01 10.41 -19.24
C PRO A 226 6.99 11.33 -18.48
N GLY A 227 8.06 11.76 -19.15
CA GLY A 227 9.06 12.67 -18.60
C GLY A 227 9.96 12.07 -17.50
N SER A 228 10.02 10.75 -17.39
CA SER A 228 10.83 10.02 -16.42
C SER A 228 11.64 8.91 -17.12
N THR A 229 12.74 8.47 -16.49
CA THR A 229 13.44 7.24 -16.86
C THR A 229 12.91 6.03 -16.07
N ALA A 230 11.96 6.23 -15.17
CA ALA A 230 11.35 5.15 -14.42
C ALA A 230 10.36 4.39 -15.30
N GLU A 231 10.35 3.08 -15.14
CA GLU A 231 9.44 2.16 -15.81
C GLU A 231 8.47 1.56 -14.79
N LEU A 232 7.27 1.24 -15.26
CA LEU A 232 6.22 0.59 -14.48
C LEU A 232 5.86 -0.73 -15.14
N PRO A 233 5.90 -1.87 -14.44
CA PRO A 233 5.36 -3.11 -14.96
C PRO A 233 3.83 -3.04 -15.04
N VAL A 234 3.33 -3.46 -16.20
CA VAL A 234 1.89 -3.61 -16.48
C VAL A 234 1.64 -5.05 -16.92
N CYS A 235 0.72 -5.72 -16.26
CA CYS A 235 0.40 -7.10 -16.58
C CYS A 235 -1.11 -7.36 -16.56
N SER A 236 -1.52 -8.44 -17.22
CA SER A 236 -2.82 -9.06 -16.99
C SER A 236 -2.80 -9.94 -15.75
N GLY A 237 -3.97 -10.33 -15.26
CA GLY A 237 -4.07 -11.16 -14.05
C GLY A 237 -3.38 -12.51 -14.19
N ASP A 238 -3.48 -13.14 -15.36
CA ASP A 238 -2.86 -14.44 -15.70
C ASP A 238 -1.33 -14.36 -15.86
N MET A 239 -0.77 -13.16 -16.05
CA MET A 239 0.68 -12.93 -16.17
C MET A 239 1.31 -12.31 -14.92
N LEU A 240 0.56 -12.17 -13.83
CA LEU A 240 1.05 -11.54 -12.59
C LEU A 240 2.19 -12.35 -11.95
N PHE A 241 2.24 -13.66 -12.15
CA PHE A 241 3.34 -14.51 -11.71
C PHE A 241 4.70 -14.01 -12.24
N ASN A 242 4.79 -13.56 -13.48
CA ASN A 242 6.05 -13.09 -14.07
C ASN A 242 6.64 -11.89 -13.32
N LEU A 243 5.78 -10.99 -12.81
CA LEU A 243 6.24 -9.89 -11.95
C LEU A 243 6.90 -10.41 -10.67
N PHE A 244 6.29 -11.37 -10.01
CA PHE A 244 6.83 -11.95 -8.78
C PHE A 244 8.10 -12.74 -9.04
N ASP A 245 8.14 -13.53 -10.12
CA ASP A 245 9.34 -14.27 -10.53
C ASP A 245 10.52 -13.35 -10.83
N GLU A 246 10.30 -12.24 -11.55
CA GLU A 246 11.35 -11.28 -11.90
C GLU A 246 12.06 -10.69 -10.66
N TYR A 247 11.31 -10.45 -9.58
CA TYR A 247 11.86 -9.89 -8.35
C TYR A 247 12.31 -10.95 -7.34
N LEU A 248 11.71 -12.12 -7.33
CA LEU A 248 11.97 -13.16 -6.33
C LEU A 248 12.83 -14.33 -6.88
N GLY A 249 12.86 -14.50 -8.21
CA GLY A 249 13.79 -15.39 -8.89
C GLY A 249 13.41 -16.87 -8.85
N PHE A 250 12.13 -17.21 -8.82
CA PHE A 250 11.64 -18.60 -8.74
C PHE A 250 12.07 -19.47 -9.93
N LEU A 251 12.12 -18.92 -11.14
CA LEU A 251 12.48 -19.67 -12.36
C LEU A 251 14.00 -19.67 -12.66
N ASN A 252 14.79 -18.90 -11.92
CA ASN A 252 16.24 -18.77 -12.14
C ASN A 252 17.08 -19.52 -11.10
N GLY A 253 16.47 -20.40 -10.29
CA GLY A 253 17.10 -21.24 -9.28
C GLY A 253 17.72 -22.54 -9.84
#